data_fe65dbf19a379ff0f4f2ce722da7d122
#
_entry.id   fe65dbf19a379ff0f4f2ce722da7d122
#
_cell.length_a   1.000
_cell.length_b   1.000
_cell.length_c   1.000
_cell.angle_alpha   90.00
_cell.angle_beta   90.00
_cell.angle_gamma   90.00
#
_symmetry.space_group_name_H-M   'P 1'
#
loop_
_entity.id
_entity.type
_entity.pdbx_description
1 polymer ?
#
loop_
_entity_poly.entity_id
_entity_poly.type
_entity_poly.pdbx_seq_one_letter_code
_entity_poly.pdbx_strand_id
1 'polypeptide(L)'
;MFCCFKTILGTSVIVGALLGLWRWTYDKSCFSLVFVLLILGIVAYSYVSLKMHQRECFANCYVNKKSCLFTMLKSPIIVSCFYFIFSIFTSVSIAYSVLDYNWMMWGIVFCTIVVCTAVFSVFEKMLKGIIKEDYLMLMSREVSSLVGALFFIGLSCYAIYTNNIPDYLKPALIDTIKAASDSIYSSCDYTDYFLKAKKMLEGFAWWGMFKAESMGMNKGFMVAGWVVFIIYNALSGIAISRLSAQIIYYLSKYFRGECGK
;
A
#
# COMPACT_ATOMS: atom_id res chain seq x y z
N MET A 1 23.49 -15.40 2.09
CA MET A 1 23.64 -14.08 1.47
C MET A 1 23.12 -14.04 0.02
N PHE A 2 23.48 -14.99 -0.82
CA PHE A 2 23.09 -15.05 -2.23
C PHE A 2 21.58 -15.15 -2.49
N CYS A 3 20.83 -15.97 -1.71
CA CYS A 3 19.37 -16.07 -1.82
C CYS A 3 18.64 -14.75 -1.45
N CYS A 4 19.14 -14.03 -0.45
CA CYS A 4 18.56 -12.73 -0.06
C CYS A 4 18.70 -11.69 -1.20
N PHE A 5 19.86 -11.65 -1.86
CA PHE A 5 20.09 -10.76 -2.99
C PHE A 5 19.18 -11.10 -4.19
N LYS A 6 19.02 -12.38 -4.53
CA LYS A 6 18.07 -12.82 -5.57
C LYS A 6 16.63 -12.40 -5.26
N THR A 7 16.21 -12.49 -3.98
CA THR A 7 14.88 -12.07 -3.55
C THR A 7 14.69 -10.56 -3.69
N ILE A 8 15.67 -9.74 -3.29
CA ILE A 8 15.63 -8.28 -3.46
C ILE A 8 15.49 -7.93 -4.95
N LEU A 9 16.37 -8.47 -5.79
CA LEU A 9 16.38 -8.19 -7.22
C LEU A 9 15.05 -8.62 -7.87
N GLY A 10 14.59 -9.84 -7.61
CA GLY A 10 13.34 -10.36 -8.16
C GLY A 10 12.13 -9.52 -7.71
N THR A 11 12.05 -9.16 -6.44
CA THR A 11 10.98 -8.30 -5.93
C THR A 11 11.01 -6.92 -6.56
N SER A 12 12.19 -6.31 -6.68
CA SER A 12 12.35 -4.98 -7.30
C SER A 12 11.94 -4.98 -8.76
N VAL A 13 12.28 -6.03 -9.51
CA VAL A 13 11.87 -6.18 -10.91
C VAL A 13 10.36 -6.34 -11.03
N ILE A 14 9.74 -7.21 -10.23
CA ILE A 14 8.30 -7.45 -10.31
C ILE A 14 7.50 -6.21 -9.89
N VAL A 15 7.82 -5.61 -8.74
CA VAL A 15 7.15 -4.40 -8.27
C VAL A 15 7.39 -3.24 -9.24
N GLY A 16 8.64 -3.03 -9.66
CA GLY A 16 8.99 -1.98 -10.62
C GLY A 16 8.29 -2.15 -11.97
N ALA A 17 8.18 -3.38 -12.48
CA ALA A 17 7.46 -3.68 -13.71
C ALA A 17 5.95 -3.41 -13.57
N LEU A 18 5.30 -3.90 -12.51
CA LEU A 18 3.87 -3.67 -12.29
C LEU A 18 3.53 -2.18 -12.19
N LEU A 19 4.27 -1.43 -11.37
CA LEU A 19 4.02 -0.01 -11.15
C LEU A 19 4.47 0.84 -12.36
N GLY A 20 5.59 0.48 -12.99
CA GLY A 20 6.12 1.19 -14.16
C GLY A 20 5.25 1.00 -15.39
N LEU A 21 4.77 -0.22 -15.67
CA LEU A 21 3.85 -0.50 -16.78
C LEU A 21 2.51 0.21 -16.58
N TRP A 22 1.97 0.21 -15.35
CA TRP A 22 0.79 1.01 -15.02
C TRP A 22 1.03 2.49 -15.35
N ARG A 23 2.10 3.10 -14.83
CA ARG A 23 2.44 4.51 -15.07
C ARG A 23 2.60 4.85 -16.56
N TRP A 24 3.10 3.91 -17.37
CA TRP A 24 3.33 4.12 -18.81
C TRP A 24 2.08 3.97 -19.65
N THR A 25 1.05 3.25 -19.16
CA THR A 25 -0.11 2.87 -19.96
C THR A 25 -1.43 3.49 -19.49
N TYR A 26 -1.47 4.14 -18.31
CA TYR A 26 -2.72 4.62 -17.70
C TYR A 26 -3.47 5.64 -18.55
N ASP A 27 -2.76 6.45 -19.34
CA ASP A 27 -3.29 7.49 -20.22
C ASP A 27 -3.69 6.99 -21.60
N LYS A 28 -3.25 5.78 -21.99
CA LYS A 28 -3.37 5.27 -23.35
C LYS A 28 -4.61 4.40 -23.59
N SER A 29 -5.00 3.60 -22.61
CA SER A 29 -6.13 2.67 -22.78
C SER A 29 -6.69 2.16 -21.46
N CYS A 30 -7.98 1.74 -21.47
CA CYS A 30 -8.59 1.06 -20.31
C CYS A 30 -7.96 -0.29 -19.97
N PHE A 31 -7.17 -0.89 -20.86
CA PHE A 31 -6.45 -2.13 -20.59
C PHE A 31 -5.44 -1.99 -19.44
N SER A 32 -4.96 -0.77 -19.18
CA SER A 32 -4.08 -0.46 -18.05
C SER A 32 -4.67 -0.87 -16.69
N LEU A 33 -6.01 -0.88 -16.54
CA LEU A 33 -6.68 -1.35 -15.32
C LEU A 33 -6.30 -2.78 -14.91
N VAL A 34 -5.83 -3.61 -15.85
CA VAL A 34 -5.34 -4.97 -15.55
C VAL A 34 -4.20 -4.93 -14.54
N PHE A 35 -3.30 -3.95 -14.61
CA PHE A 35 -2.21 -3.83 -13.64
C PHE A 35 -2.73 -3.47 -12.23
N VAL A 36 -3.75 -2.62 -12.15
CA VAL A 36 -4.40 -2.27 -10.87
C VAL A 36 -5.13 -3.49 -10.30
N LEU A 37 -5.81 -4.28 -11.15
CA LEU A 37 -6.47 -5.51 -10.73
C LEU A 37 -5.47 -6.59 -10.26
N LEU A 38 -4.30 -6.69 -10.89
CA LEU A 38 -3.22 -7.57 -10.43
C LEU A 38 -2.70 -7.16 -9.04
N ILE A 39 -2.44 -5.86 -8.84
CA ILE A 39 -2.04 -5.32 -7.55
C ILE A 39 -3.12 -5.60 -6.50
N LEU A 40 -4.38 -5.32 -6.83
CA LEU A 40 -5.53 -5.59 -5.97
C LEU A 40 -5.60 -7.08 -5.58
N GLY A 41 -5.46 -7.98 -6.54
CA GLY A 41 -5.50 -9.42 -6.30
C GLY A 41 -4.39 -9.88 -5.34
N ILE A 42 -3.15 -9.41 -5.53
CA ILE A 42 -2.02 -9.76 -4.68
C ILE A 42 -2.22 -9.21 -3.25
N VAL A 43 -2.63 -7.94 -3.13
CA VAL A 43 -2.85 -7.27 -1.84
C VAL A 43 -4.04 -7.91 -1.10
N ALA A 44 -5.17 -8.14 -1.77
CA ALA A 44 -6.35 -8.76 -1.20
C ALA A 44 -6.05 -10.18 -0.70
N TYR A 45 -5.37 -10.99 -1.51
CA TYR A 45 -4.95 -12.34 -1.11
C TYR A 45 -4.04 -12.29 0.13
N SER A 46 -3.12 -11.34 0.19
CA SER A 46 -2.23 -11.14 1.34
C SER A 46 -3.00 -10.88 2.64
N TYR A 47 -4.02 -10.02 2.60
CA TYR A 47 -4.85 -9.72 3.76
C TYR A 47 -5.75 -10.89 4.15
N VAL A 48 -6.49 -11.45 3.20
CA VAL A 48 -7.46 -12.51 3.45
C VAL A 48 -6.76 -13.74 4.05
N SER A 49 -5.65 -14.17 3.45
CA SER A 49 -4.92 -15.38 3.91
C SER A 49 -4.49 -15.27 5.37
N LEU A 50 -3.96 -14.11 5.80
CA LEU A 50 -3.58 -13.91 7.19
C LEU A 50 -4.76 -13.93 8.13
N LYS A 51 -5.81 -13.15 7.80
CA LYS A 51 -6.94 -12.97 8.69
C LYS A 51 -7.77 -14.22 8.87
N MET A 52 -7.85 -15.04 7.84
CA MET A 52 -8.44 -16.37 7.92
C MET A 52 -7.73 -17.22 9.00
N HIS A 53 -6.41 -17.33 8.94
CA HIS A 53 -5.63 -18.10 9.92
C HIS A 53 -5.77 -17.56 11.34
N GLN A 54 -5.69 -16.22 11.52
CA GLN A 54 -5.84 -15.61 12.85
C GLN A 54 -7.21 -15.87 13.46
N ARG A 55 -8.29 -15.79 12.67
CA ARG A 55 -9.66 -16.04 13.15
C ARG A 55 -9.91 -17.50 13.44
N GLU A 56 -9.37 -18.40 12.64
CA GLU A 56 -9.49 -19.84 12.88
C GLU A 56 -8.79 -20.22 14.19
N CYS A 57 -7.59 -19.73 14.46
CA CYS A 57 -6.92 -19.90 15.73
C CYS A 57 -7.74 -19.34 16.90
N PHE A 58 -8.23 -18.10 16.77
CA PHE A 58 -9.02 -17.45 17.80
C PHE A 58 -10.34 -18.22 18.08
N ALA A 59 -11.07 -18.57 17.04
CA ALA A 59 -12.33 -19.30 17.18
C ALA A 59 -12.14 -20.65 17.87
N ASN A 60 -11.09 -21.40 17.50
CA ASN A 60 -10.80 -22.70 18.08
C ASN A 60 -10.32 -22.64 19.54
N CYS A 61 -9.65 -21.54 19.95
CA CYS A 61 -9.10 -21.40 21.31
C CYS A 61 -10.08 -20.77 22.30
N TYR A 62 -10.91 -19.81 21.85
CA TYR A 62 -11.67 -18.95 22.78
C TYR A 62 -13.18 -19.04 22.64
N VAL A 63 -13.71 -19.65 21.58
CA VAL A 63 -15.16 -19.62 21.31
C VAL A 63 -15.74 -21.03 21.41
N ASN A 64 -16.88 -21.15 22.11
CA ASN A 64 -17.59 -22.43 22.19
C ASN A 64 -18.11 -22.83 20.79
N LYS A 65 -17.77 -24.05 20.35
CA LYS A 65 -18.09 -24.60 19.02
C LYS A 65 -19.58 -24.63 18.70
N LYS A 66 -20.46 -24.63 19.72
CA LYS A 66 -21.92 -24.62 19.57
C LYS A 66 -22.52 -23.20 19.44
N SER A 67 -21.70 -22.15 19.55
CA SER A 67 -22.14 -20.75 19.52
C SER A 67 -22.31 -20.25 18.10
N CYS A 68 -23.34 -19.43 17.86
CA CYS A 68 -23.53 -18.71 16.61
C CYS A 68 -22.29 -17.84 16.26
N LEU A 69 -21.63 -17.29 17.29
CA LEU A 69 -20.41 -16.51 17.15
C LEU A 69 -19.26 -17.33 16.53
N PHE A 70 -19.17 -18.64 16.87
CA PHE A 70 -18.16 -19.53 16.26
C PHE A 70 -18.38 -19.66 14.76
N THR A 71 -19.63 -19.84 14.33
CA THR A 71 -19.99 -19.94 12.90
C THR A 71 -19.71 -18.65 12.16
N MET A 72 -20.02 -17.49 12.74
CA MET A 72 -19.71 -16.17 12.16
C MET A 72 -18.20 -15.91 12.05
N LEU A 73 -17.44 -16.22 13.09
CA LEU A 73 -15.97 -16.03 13.09
C LEU A 73 -15.28 -16.98 12.12
N LYS A 74 -15.81 -18.18 11.94
CA LYS A 74 -15.27 -19.15 11.00
C LYS A 74 -15.69 -18.87 9.55
N SER A 75 -16.73 -18.05 9.34
CA SER A 75 -17.19 -17.70 7.99
C SER A 75 -16.13 -16.87 7.25
N PRO A 76 -15.61 -17.35 6.10
CA PRO A 76 -14.64 -16.61 5.32
C PRO A 76 -15.23 -15.36 4.66
N ILE A 77 -16.55 -15.34 4.41
CA ILE A 77 -17.21 -14.35 3.56
C ILE A 77 -17.09 -12.94 4.14
N ILE A 78 -17.45 -12.74 5.41
CA ILE A 78 -17.46 -11.41 6.05
C ILE A 78 -16.04 -10.82 6.07
N VAL A 79 -15.05 -11.66 6.41
CA VAL A 79 -13.64 -11.25 6.44
C VAL A 79 -13.15 -10.88 5.05
N SER A 80 -13.42 -11.75 4.08
CA SER A 80 -12.99 -11.54 2.71
C SER A 80 -13.61 -10.27 2.12
N CYS A 81 -14.90 -10.02 2.34
CA CYS A 81 -15.55 -8.80 1.87
C CYS A 81 -14.91 -7.54 2.47
N PHE A 82 -14.69 -7.51 3.80
CA PHE A 82 -14.09 -6.33 4.45
C PHE A 82 -12.67 -6.05 3.94
N TYR A 83 -11.81 -7.08 3.90
CA TYR A 83 -10.45 -6.90 3.44
C TYR A 83 -10.34 -6.71 1.93
N PHE A 84 -11.28 -7.21 1.14
CA PHE A 84 -11.36 -6.92 -0.28
C PHE A 84 -11.66 -5.44 -0.53
N ILE A 85 -12.66 -4.88 0.18
CA ILE A 85 -12.98 -3.43 0.10
C ILE A 85 -11.77 -2.61 0.52
N PHE A 86 -11.11 -2.95 1.64
CA PHE A 86 -9.90 -2.27 2.08
C PHE A 86 -8.78 -2.35 1.05
N SER A 87 -8.62 -3.50 0.38
CA SER A 87 -7.64 -3.69 -0.68
C SER A 87 -7.94 -2.86 -1.92
N ILE A 88 -9.20 -2.58 -2.24
CA ILE A 88 -9.58 -1.64 -3.31
C ILE A 88 -9.02 -0.25 -2.99
N PHE A 89 -9.29 0.27 -1.79
CA PHE A 89 -8.80 1.60 -1.40
C PHE A 89 -7.27 1.70 -1.44
N THR A 90 -6.57 0.71 -0.93
CA THR A 90 -5.11 0.70 -0.93
C THR A 90 -4.53 0.55 -2.34
N SER A 91 -5.13 -0.28 -3.20
CA SER A 91 -4.67 -0.48 -4.57
C SER A 91 -4.94 0.73 -5.47
N VAL A 92 -6.09 1.38 -5.30
CA VAL A 92 -6.36 2.67 -5.97
C VAL A 92 -5.39 3.74 -5.47
N SER A 93 -5.07 3.72 -4.16
CA SER A 93 -4.13 4.68 -3.59
C SER A 93 -2.73 4.55 -4.19
N ILE A 94 -2.19 3.33 -4.31
CA ILE A 94 -0.86 3.14 -4.91
C ILE A 94 -0.87 3.46 -6.40
N ALA A 95 -1.90 3.00 -7.14
CA ALA A 95 -2.02 3.25 -8.58
C ALA A 95 -1.96 4.73 -8.91
N TYR A 96 -2.66 5.53 -8.11
CA TYR A 96 -2.62 6.98 -8.25
C TYR A 96 -1.25 7.57 -7.84
N SER A 97 -0.76 7.25 -6.65
CA SER A 97 0.47 7.87 -6.10
C SER A 97 1.68 7.66 -7.01
N VAL A 98 1.77 6.51 -7.69
CA VAL A 98 2.86 6.19 -8.62
C VAL A 98 2.93 7.15 -9.82
N LEU A 99 1.83 7.78 -10.21
CA LEU A 99 1.80 8.71 -11.33
C LEU A 99 2.64 9.97 -11.05
N ASP A 100 2.63 10.42 -9.80
CA ASP A 100 3.38 11.61 -9.34
C ASP A 100 4.82 11.27 -8.85
N TYR A 101 5.25 10.00 -8.91
CA TYR A 101 6.58 9.62 -8.40
C TYR A 101 7.70 10.20 -9.25
N ASN A 102 8.57 10.96 -8.60
CA ASN A 102 9.88 11.37 -9.13
C ASN A 102 10.95 10.30 -8.83
N TRP A 103 12.18 10.52 -9.28
CA TRP A 103 13.30 9.59 -9.03
C TRP A 103 13.55 9.31 -7.55
N MET A 104 13.36 10.32 -6.68
CA MET A 104 13.50 10.16 -5.23
C MET A 104 12.45 9.19 -4.67
N MET A 105 11.20 9.31 -5.10
CA MET A 105 10.12 8.41 -4.68
C MET A 105 10.35 6.97 -5.15
N TRP A 106 10.85 6.77 -6.36
CA TRP A 106 11.28 5.44 -6.83
C TRP A 106 12.43 4.88 -5.99
N GLY A 107 13.38 5.73 -5.57
CA GLY A 107 14.43 5.36 -4.61
C GLY A 107 13.85 4.89 -3.27
N ILE A 108 12.84 5.61 -2.73
CA ILE A 108 12.15 5.23 -1.49
C ILE A 108 11.44 3.87 -1.65
N VAL A 109 10.77 3.61 -2.77
CA VAL A 109 10.17 2.31 -3.07
C VAL A 109 11.23 1.20 -3.03
N PHE A 110 12.36 1.39 -3.71
CA PHE A 110 13.46 0.42 -3.70
C PHE A 110 14.02 0.19 -2.29
N CYS A 111 14.30 1.25 -1.53
CA CYS A 111 14.76 1.15 -0.14
C CYS A 111 13.74 0.39 0.73
N THR A 112 12.45 0.62 0.51
CA THR A 112 11.38 -0.12 1.23
C THR A 112 11.43 -1.61 0.93
N ILE A 113 11.67 -2.02 -0.31
CA ILE A 113 11.83 -3.44 -0.67
C ILE A 113 13.04 -4.04 0.04
N VAL A 114 14.16 -3.32 0.09
CA VAL A 114 15.37 -3.76 0.82
C VAL A 114 15.08 -3.94 2.31
N VAL A 115 14.44 -2.95 2.94
CA VAL A 115 14.04 -3.00 4.36
C VAL A 115 13.08 -4.16 4.61
N CYS A 116 12.04 -4.32 3.78
CA CYS A 116 11.11 -5.43 3.90
C CYS A 116 11.83 -6.79 3.81
N THR A 117 12.77 -6.95 2.88
CA THR A 117 13.52 -8.21 2.73
C THR A 117 14.45 -8.46 3.92
N ALA A 118 15.13 -7.44 4.41
CA ALA A 118 16.00 -7.54 5.58
C ALA A 118 15.19 -7.92 6.82
N VAL A 119 14.10 -7.21 7.10
CA VAL A 119 13.20 -7.49 8.23
C VAL A 119 12.62 -8.90 8.12
N PHE A 120 12.13 -9.30 6.95
CA PHE A 120 11.63 -10.66 6.72
C PHE A 120 12.67 -11.71 7.08
N SER A 121 13.91 -11.56 6.60
CA SER A 121 15.00 -12.52 6.83
C SER A 121 15.46 -12.56 8.29
N VAL A 122 15.49 -11.41 8.98
CA VAL A 122 15.86 -11.32 10.39
C VAL A 122 14.80 -11.97 11.26
N PHE A 123 13.53 -11.60 11.07
CA PHE A 123 12.43 -12.15 11.87
C PHE A 123 12.25 -13.65 11.66
N GLU A 124 12.44 -14.12 10.43
CA GLU A 124 12.42 -15.53 10.14
C GLU A 124 13.47 -16.31 10.93
N LYS A 125 14.70 -15.78 11.03
CA LYS A 125 15.78 -16.40 11.81
C LYS A 125 15.49 -16.33 13.31
N MET A 126 15.00 -15.19 13.80
CA MET A 126 14.71 -14.99 15.22
C MET A 126 13.56 -15.88 15.71
N LEU A 127 12.54 -16.09 14.90
CA LEU A 127 11.36 -16.87 15.27
C LEU A 127 11.52 -18.37 15.01
N LYS A 128 12.59 -18.77 14.31
CA LYS A 128 12.90 -20.18 14.05
C LYS A 128 13.12 -20.92 15.36
N GLY A 129 12.35 -21.97 15.59
CA GLY A 129 12.38 -22.75 16.84
C GLY A 129 11.41 -22.24 17.94
N ILE A 130 10.85 -21.03 17.79
CA ILE A 130 9.83 -20.49 18.70
C ILE A 130 8.42 -20.71 18.10
N ILE A 131 8.28 -20.55 16.79
CA ILE A 131 7.01 -20.65 16.06
C ILE A 131 7.05 -21.89 15.16
N LYS A 132 5.89 -22.55 15.01
CA LYS A 132 5.72 -23.67 14.06
C LYS A 132 6.09 -23.22 12.64
N GLU A 133 6.76 -24.07 11.88
CA GLU A 133 7.28 -23.74 10.54
C GLU A 133 6.22 -23.22 9.58
N ASP A 134 4.98 -23.73 9.64
CA ASP A 134 3.86 -23.30 8.81
C ASP A 134 3.49 -21.82 9.01
N TYR A 135 3.67 -21.30 10.23
CA TYR A 135 3.34 -19.91 10.58
C TYR A 135 4.53 -18.98 10.55
N LEU A 136 5.75 -19.51 10.56
CA LEU A 136 6.99 -18.73 10.64
C LEU A 136 7.09 -17.72 9.50
N MET A 137 6.94 -18.19 8.27
CA MET A 137 7.02 -17.33 7.09
C MET A 137 5.87 -16.31 7.04
N LEU A 138 4.68 -16.70 7.50
CA LEU A 138 3.50 -15.83 7.51
C LEU A 138 3.70 -14.68 8.51
N MET A 139 4.18 -14.96 9.72
CA MET A 139 4.48 -13.95 10.73
C MET A 139 5.61 -13.02 10.31
N SER A 140 6.68 -13.55 9.72
CA SER A 140 7.79 -12.73 9.19
C SER A 140 7.34 -11.79 8.09
N ARG A 141 6.41 -12.23 7.21
CA ARG A 141 5.78 -11.39 6.21
C ARG A 141 5.00 -10.24 6.82
N GLU A 142 4.22 -10.49 7.89
CA GLU A 142 3.40 -9.46 8.53
C GLU A 142 4.26 -8.38 9.18
N VAL A 143 5.26 -8.78 9.94
CA VAL A 143 6.18 -7.81 10.58
C VAL A 143 6.93 -7.02 9.51
N SER A 144 7.42 -7.68 8.46
CA SER A 144 8.09 -7.05 7.33
C SER A 144 7.19 -6.01 6.65
N SER A 145 5.93 -6.35 6.40
CA SER A 145 4.96 -5.43 5.81
C SER A 145 4.67 -4.23 6.71
N LEU A 146 4.53 -4.42 8.02
CA LEU A 146 4.29 -3.34 8.98
C LEU A 146 5.47 -2.37 9.05
N VAL A 147 6.69 -2.90 9.23
CA VAL A 147 7.90 -2.08 9.30
C VAL A 147 8.15 -1.36 7.98
N GLY A 148 7.96 -2.05 6.85
CA GLY A 148 8.07 -1.44 5.53
C GLY A 148 7.05 -0.32 5.30
N ALA A 149 5.81 -0.48 5.78
CA ALA A 149 4.79 0.56 5.68
C ALA A 149 5.18 1.80 6.48
N LEU A 150 5.59 1.64 7.74
CA LEU A 150 6.02 2.76 8.58
C LEU A 150 7.23 3.49 7.98
N PHE A 151 8.20 2.73 7.46
CA PHE A 151 9.37 3.29 6.80
C PHE A 151 9.00 4.09 5.54
N PHE A 152 8.16 3.52 4.66
CA PHE A 152 7.70 4.20 3.45
C PHE A 152 6.90 5.45 3.78
N ILE A 153 5.93 5.38 4.70
CA ILE A 153 5.08 6.51 5.09
C ILE A 153 5.95 7.66 5.62
N GLY A 154 6.88 7.37 6.53
CA GLY A 154 7.75 8.40 7.11
C GLY A 154 8.60 9.11 6.05
N LEU A 155 9.28 8.35 5.19
CA LEU A 155 10.12 8.92 4.15
C LEU A 155 9.33 9.62 3.04
N SER A 156 8.19 9.04 2.60
CA SER A 156 7.37 9.64 1.56
C SER A 156 6.71 10.93 2.01
N CYS A 157 6.16 10.98 3.23
CA CYS A 157 5.61 12.21 3.78
C CYS A 157 6.66 13.31 3.88
N TYR A 158 7.86 12.98 4.36
CA TYR A 158 8.99 13.92 4.42
C TYR A 158 9.39 14.40 3.01
N ALA A 159 9.57 13.48 2.07
CA ALA A 159 9.99 13.80 0.71
C ALA A 159 8.95 14.65 -0.04
N ILE A 160 7.67 14.33 0.08
CA ILE A 160 6.61 15.09 -0.58
C ILE A 160 6.52 16.50 0.02
N TYR A 161 6.54 16.60 1.35
CA TYR A 161 6.45 17.88 2.04
C TYR A 161 7.60 18.83 1.70
N THR A 162 8.83 18.30 1.61
CA THR A 162 10.03 19.13 1.39
C THR A 162 10.26 19.49 -0.07
N ASN A 163 9.83 18.67 -1.03
CA ASN A 163 10.26 18.80 -2.42
C ASN A 163 9.14 19.12 -3.42
N ASN A 164 7.87 19.01 -3.05
CA ASN A 164 6.77 19.00 -4.01
C ASN A 164 5.59 19.87 -3.58
N ILE A 165 5.79 21.21 -3.42
CA ILE A 165 4.62 22.10 -3.33
C ILE A 165 3.98 22.15 -4.73
N PRO A 166 2.72 21.74 -4.89
CA PRO A 166 2.11 21.64 -6.21
C PRO A 166 1.81 23.01 -6.83
N ASP A 167 2.06 23.15 -8.13
CA ASP A 167 1.80 24.40 -8.89
C ASP A 167 0.29 24.75 -8.97
N TYR A 168 -0.59 23.77 -8.77
CA TYR A 168 -2.04 23.99 -8.78
C TYR A 168 -2.57 24.64 -7.49
N LEU A 169 -1.72 24.93 -6.51
CA LEU A 169 -2.13 25.53 -5.24
C LEU A 169 -2.50 27.00 -5.44
N LYS A 170 -3.81 27.30 -5.41
CA LYS A 170 -4.39 28.64 -5.59
C LYS A 170 -4.83 29.25 -4.25
N PRO A 171 -5.07 30.57 -4.18
CA PRO A 171 -5.58 31.21 -2.95
C PRO A 171 -6.92 30.62 -2.49
N ALA A 172 -7.89 30.43 -3.40
CA ALA A 172 -9.19 29.86 -3.05
C ALA A 172 -9.18 28.33 -3.08
N LEU A 173 -9.88 27.70 -2.15
CA LEU A 173 -10.01 26.24 -2.04
C LEU A 173 -10.60 25.63 -3.30
N ILE A 174 -11.72 26.21 -3.80
CA ILE A 174 -12.45 25.69 -4.98
C ILE A 174 -11.56 25.74 -6.22
N ASP A 175 -10.79 26.79 -6.40
CA ASP A 175 -9.87 26.93 -7.53
C ASP A 175 -8.71 25.94 -7.45
N THR A 176 -8.22 25.68 -6.25
CA THR A 176 -7.20 24.65 -6.01
C THR A 176 -7.72 23.26 -6.34
N ILE A 177 -8.92 22.91 -5.87
CA ILE A 177 -9.55 21.60 -6.13
C ILE A 177 -9.78 21.42 -7.63
N LYS A 178 -10.28 22.47 -8.31
CA LYS A 178 -10.49 22.44 -9.76
C LYS A 178 -9.18 22.30 -10.52
N ALA A 179 -8.20 23.14 -10.23
CA ALA A 179 -6.87 23.08 -10.86
C ALA A 179 -6.17 21.73 -10.61
N ALA A 180 -6.32 21.16 -9.41
CA ALA A 180 -5.83 19.82 -9.11
C ALA A 180 -6.52 18.75 -9.97
N SER A 181 -7.86 18.79 -10.10
CA SER A 181 -8.62 17.89 -10.96
C SER A 181 -8.20 17.97 -12.42
N ASP A 182 -7.99 19.19 -12.92
CA ASP A 182 -7.65 19.45 -14.32
C ASP A 182 -6.17 19.07 -14.65
N SER A 183 -5.34 18.84 -13.64
CA SER A 183 -3.92 18.49 -13.81
C SER A 183 -3.69 17.03 -14.22
N ILE A 184 -4.72 16.19 -14.20
CA ILE A 184 -4.63 14.75 -14.52
C ILE A 184 -5.71 14.36 -15.53
N TYR A 185 -5.34 13.50 -16.47
CA TYR A 185 -6.25 13.01 -17.51
C TYR A 185 -5.92 11.55 -17.84
N SER A 186 -6.96 10.78 -18.13
CA SER A 186 -6.84 9.44 -18.71
C SER A 186 -7.86 9.26 -19.83
N SER A 187 -7.50 8.51 -20.88
CA SER A 187 -8.40 8.15 -21.97
C SER A 187 -9.51 7.17 -21.56
N CYS A 188 -9.41 6.58 -20.37
CA CYS A 188 -10.41 5.68 -19.81
C CYS A 188 -11.29 6.42 -18.81
N ASP A 189 -12.58 6.62 -19.09
CA ASP A 189 -13.52 7.38 -18.25
C ASP A 189 -13.53 6.93 -16.79
N TYR A 190 -13.52 5.62 -16.54
CA TYR A 190 -13.48 5.07 -15.17
C TYR A 190 -12.19 5.46 -14.44
N THR A 191 -11.06 5.32 -15.13
CA THR A 191 -9.74 5.68 -14.55
C THR A 191 -9.69 7.19 -14.32
N ASP A 192 -10.13 8.01 -15.29
CA ASP A 192 -10.15 9.46 -15.23
C ASP A 192 -10.97 9.97 -14.04
N TYR A 193 -12.17 9.43 -13.85
CA TYR A 193 -13.02 9.77 -12.70
C TYR A 193 -12.34 9.52 -11.35
N PHE A 194 -11.78 8.32 -11.15
CA PHE A 194 -11.11 7.97 -9.91
C PHE A 194 -9.83 8.78 -9.66
N LEU A 195 -9.05 9.03 -10.71
CA LEU A 195 -7.83 9.82 -10.60
C LEU A 195 -8.16 11.28 -10.24
N LYS A 196 -9.14 11.90 -10.90
CA LYS A 196 -9.61 13.26 -10.60
C LYS A 196 -10.16 13.38 -9.19
N ALA A 197 -11.03 12.45 -8.76
CA ALA A 197 -11.56 12.45 -7.39
C ALA A 197 -10.45 12.43 -6.34
N LYS A 198 -9.41 11.60 -6.57
CA LYS A 198 -8.29 11.51 -5.65
C LYS A 198 -7.38 12.75 -5.71
N LYS A 199 -7.19 13.35 -6.89
CA LYS A 199 -6.43 14.60 -7.05
C LYS A 199 -7.14 15.78 -6.37
N MET A 200 -8.47 15.80 -6.36
CA MET A 200 -9.26 16.77 -5.58
C MET A 200 -8.99 16.66 -4.07
N LEU A 201 -8.93 15.43 -3.51
CA LEU A 201 -8.59 15.21 -2.09
C LEU A 201 -7.17 15.67 -1.77
N GLU A 202 -6.23 15.44 -2.67
CA GLU A 202 -4.87 15.94 -2.54
C GLU A 202 -4.85 17.47 -2.54
N GLY A 203 -5.56 18.10 -3.46
CA GLY A 203 -5.71 19.56 -3.53
C GLY A 203 -6.30 20.14 -2.24
N PHE A 204 -7.31 19.48 -1.66
CA PHE A 204 -7.86 19.85 -0.36
C PHE A 204 -6.81 19.77 0.75
N ALA A 205 -6.04 18.67 0.81
CA ALA A 205 -5.01 18.47 1.81
C ALA A 205 -3.92 19.56 1.74
N TRP A 206 -3.39 19.80 0.53
CA TRP A 206 -2.38 20.83 0.30
C TRP A 206 -2.89 22.23 0.64
N TRP A 207 -4.11 22.56 0.24
CA TRP A 207 -4.71 23.85 0.55
C TRP A 207 -4.88 24.03 2.07
N GLY A 208 -5.39 23.01 2.76
CA GLY A 208 -5.56 23.02 4.21
C GLY A 208 -4.25 23.20 4.97
N MET A 209 -3.17 22.56 4.50
CA MET A 209 -1.86 22.67 5.13
C MET A 209 -1.21 24.04 4.96
N PHE A 210 -1.34 24.67 3.78
CA PHE A 210 -0.54 25.85 3.44
C PHE A 210 -1.33 27.16 3.30
N LYS A 211 -2.62 27.10 3.01
CA LYS A 211 -3.43 28.29 2.72
C LYS A 211 -4.46 28.64 3.78
N ALA A 212 -4.99 27.65 4.50
CA ALA A 212 -6.04 27.88 5.48
C ALA A 212 -5.60 28.88 6.59
N GLU A 213 -4.37 28.79 7.07
CA GLU A 213 -3.81 29.67 8.09
C GLU A 213 -3.66 31.11 7.58
N SER A 214 -3.14 31.29 6.37
CA SER A 214 -2.93 32.63 5.77
C SER A 214 -4.25 33.38 5.49
N MET A 215 -5.37 32.67 5.44
CA MET A 215 -6.70 33.24 5.24
C MET A 215 -7.48 33.43 6.54
N GLY A 216 -6.85 33.28 7.72
CA GLY A 216 -7.48 33.45 9.02
C GLY A 216 -8.56 32.39 9.33
N MET A 217 -8.54 31.24 8.63
CA MET A 217 -9.48 30.15 8.88
C MET A 217 -9.16 29.42 10.18
N ASN A 218 -10.17 28.75 10.73
CA ASN A 218 -10.02 27.98 11.97
C ASN A 218 -8.89 26.94 11.83
N LYS A 219 -8.02 26.82 12.85
CA LYS A 219 -6.96 25.81 12.97
C LYS A 219 -7.43 24.39 12.65
N GLY A 220 -8.72 24.11 12.83
CA GLY A 220 -9.34 22.84 12.44
C GLY A 220 -9.17 22.48 10.96
N PHE A 221 -9.18 23.46 10.06
CA PHE A 221 -8.95 23.21 8.62
C PHE A 221 -7.52 22.77 8.33
N MET A 222 -6.54 23.39 8.99
CA MET A 222 -5.14 22.99 8.88
C MET A 222 -4.92 21.55 9.38
N VAL A 223 -5.51 21.22 10.54
CA VAL A 223 -5.46 19.85 11.09
C VAL A 223 -6.12 18.85 10.14
N ALA A 224 -7.28 19.20 9.57
CA ALA A 224 -7.97 18.34 8.61
C ALA A 224 -7.11 18.10 7.35
N GLY A 225 -6.45 19.14 6.83
CA GLY A 225 -5.51 19.02 5.70
C GLY A 225 -4.38 18.03 6.00
N TRP A 226 -3.73 18.17 7.18
CA TRP A 226 -2.68 17.25 7.62
C TRP A 226 -3.17 15.81 7.80
N VAL A 227 -4.34 15.61 8.40
CA VAL A 227 -4.92 14.29 8.59
C VAL A 227 -5.21 13.61 7.24
N VAL A 228 -5.84 14.34 6.30
CA VAL A 228 -6.09 13.82 4.95
C VAL A 228 -4.79 13.49 4.22
N PHE A 229 -3.78 14.36 4.31
CA PHE A 229 -2.48 14.13 3.70
C PHE A 229 -1.79 12.87 4.25
N ILE A 230 -1.80 12.68 5.58
CA ILE A 230 -1.18 11.51 6.21
C ILE A 230 -1.94 10.23 5.82
N ILE A 231 -3.28 10.23 5.90
CA ILE A 231 -4.10 9.06 5.52
C ILE A 231 -3.88 8.70 4.06
N TYR A 232 -3.86 9.67 3.19
CA TYR A 232 -3.61 9.49 1.76
C TYR A 232 -2.27 8.79 1.49
N ASN A 233 -1.17 9.28 2.12
CA ASN A 233 0.15 8.68 1.97
C ASN A 233 0.26 7.33 2.69
N ALA A 234 -0.42 7.16 3.83
CA ALA A 234 -0.44 5.90 4.57
C ALA A 234 -1.05 4.76 3.75
N LEU A 235 -2.15 5.00 3.04
CA LEU A 235 -2.79 3.98 2.21
C LEU A 235 -1.86 3.46 1.10
N SER A 236 -1.12 4.36 0.44
CA SER A 236 -0.15 3.96 -0.60
C SER A 236 1.05 3.21 0.00
N GLY A 237 1.56 3.66 1.15
CA GLY A 237 2.65 3.00 1.87
C GLY A 237 2.29 1.59 2.35
N ILE A 238 1.08 1.42 2.88
CA ILE A 238 0.53 0.11 3.25
C ILE A 238 0.44 -0.80 2.02
N ALA A 239 -0.04 -0.29 0.89
CA ALA A 239 -0.16 -1.07 -0.35
C ALA A 239 1.20 -1.51 -0.90
N ILE A 240 2.18 -0.60 -0.98
CA ILE A 240 3.53 -0.90 -1.47
C ILE A 240 4.22 -1.94 -0.58
N SER A 241 4.18 -1.74 0.73
CA SER A 241 4.82 -2.66 1.67
C SER A 241 4.15 -4.04 1.65
N ARG A 242 2.82 -4.09 1.53
CA ARG A 242 2.05 -5.33 1.45
C ARG A 242 2.32 -6.08 0.15
N LEU A 243 2.33 -5.37 -0.98
CA LEU A 243 2.69 -5.92 -2.28
C LEU A 243 4.11 -6.49 -2.25
N SER A 244 5.07 -5.71 -1.76
CA SER A 244 6.48 -6.12 -1.67
C SER A 244 6.65 -7.33 -0.74
N ALA A 245 6.08 -7.30 0.46
CA ALA A 245 6.18 -8.41 1.42
C ALA A 245 5.53 -9.70 0.91
N GLN A 246 4.44 -9.61 0.14
CA GLN A 246 3.81 -10.77 -0.47
C GLN A 246 4.68 -11.39 -1.57
N ILE A 247 5.30 -10.57 -2.40
CA ILE A 247 6.22 -11.04 -3.45
C ILE A 247 7.48 -11.64 -2.82
N ILE A 248 8.04 -11.00 -1.76
CA ILE A 248 9.17 -11.54 -0.99
C ILE A 248 8.82 -12.91 -0.43
N TYR A 249 7.64 -13.09 0.15
CA TYR A 249 7.17 -14.36 0.67
C TYR A 249 7.17 -15.45 -0.41
N TYR A 250 6.62 -15.18 -1.60
CA TYR A 250 6.60 -16.15 -2.70
C TYR A 250 8.00 -16.47 -3.23
N LEU A 251 8.82 -15.46 -3.46
CA LEU A 251 10.18 -15.66 -3.95
C LEU A 251 11.06 -16.38 -2.93
N SER A 252 10.93 -16.06 -1.64
CA SER A 252 11.66 -16.76 -0.57
C SER A 252 11.25 -18.22 -0.48
N LYS A 253 9.96 -18.54 -0.66
CA LYS A 253 9.47 -19.91 -0.70
C LYS A 253 10.02 -20.67 -1.92
N TYR A 254 10.03 -20.04 -3.08
CA TYR A 254 10.55 -20.61 -4.33
C TYR A 254 12.05 -20.90 -4.26
N PHE A 255 12.84 -19.89 -3.87
CA PHE A 255 14.31 -20.03 -3.83
C PHE A 255 14.81 -20.97 -2.72
N ARG A 256 14.03 -21.20 -1.64
CA ARG A 256 14.39 -22.25 -0.66
C ARG A 256 14.37 -23.63 -1.26
N GLY A 257 13.42 -23.92 -2.13
CA GLY A 257 13.39 -25.18 -2.84
C GLY A 257 14.64 -25.43 -3.70
N GLU A 258 15.29 -24.35 -4.15
CA GLU A 258 16.51 -24.40 -4.96
C GLU A 258 17.79 -24.40 -4.10
N CYS A 259 17.86 -23.60 -3.01
CA CYS A 259 19.04 -23.47 -2.17
C CYS A 259 19.17 -24.60 -1.12
N GLY A 260 18.15 -25.43 -0.94
CA GLY A 260 18.14 -26.60 -0.04
C GLY A 260 18.48 -27.91 -0.72
N LYS A 261 18.71 -27.88 -2.03
CA LYS A 261 19.30 -28.97 -2.80
C LYS A 261 20.80 -28.71 -3.02
#